data_635cddc9c8906867bd96bb52ca1a7d3f
#
_entry.id   635cddc9c8906867bd96bb52ca1a7d3f
#
_cell.length_a   1.000
_cell.length_b   1.000
_cell.length_c   1.000
_cell.angle_alpha   90.00
_cell.angle_beta   90.00
_cell.angle_gamma   90.00
#
_symmetry.space_group_name_H-M   'P 1'
#
loop_
_entity.id
_entity.type
_entity.pdbx_description
1 polymer ?
#
loop_
_entity_poly.entity_id
_entity_poly.type
_entity_poly.pdbx_seq_one_letter_code
_entity_poly.pdbx_strand_id
1 'polypeptide(L)'
;EISECLVGSEMCIRDSYPVGFSGDTHITWESLDFQPYFTSTASNIGYGWWSHDIGGHMFGYRDDELTARWVQLGVFSPMNRLHSTDNPFNGKEPWKYNQIVETVMKNFLKLRHKLVPYLYTMNRRASREGLPLVQPMYYLEPEREETYEVPNNYYFGTEMMVSPITDKLDPVTGLAGAKTWIPQGIWYDFFNGRAYKGGRKVDLWRDIYEMPVLVREGSIIPLKDMEGYDNSIENPEKLEVLVYPGKSGEFVLWEDGGDTPEDLDENWVSTRMTKTADENGTVFIVEAAQGNTAVSPQKRSWKIRFCNIQDKPQEVTVNGQVYKDAEFAEDKKLHGTIVILKDVPADA
;
A
#
# COMPACT_ATOMS: atom_id res chain seq x y z
N GLU A 1 40.99 2.58 11.61
CA GLU A 1 40.42 3.93 11.36
C GLU A 1 39.40 3.96 10.21
N ILE A 2 39.65 3.33 9.06
CA ILE A 2 38.70 3.30 7.94
C ILE A 2 37.43 2.49 8.27
N SER A 3 37.55 1.38 9.01
CA SER A 3 36.42 0.56 9.41
C SER A 3 35.55 1.23 10.48
N GLU A 4 36.14 1.97 11.40
CA GLU A 4 35.39 2.73 12.42
C GLU A 4 34.67 3.95 11.80
N CYS A 5 35.30 4.62 10.83
CA CYS A 5 34.63 5.69 10.08
C CYS A 5 33.47 5.20 9.22
N LEU A 6 33.58 4.01 8.62
CA LEU A 6 32.49 3.41 7.86
C LEU A 6 31.29 3.04 8.78
N VAL A 7 31.55 2.40 9.89
CA VAL A 7 30.50 2.03 10.86
C VAL A 7 29.88 3.26 11.53
N GLY A 8 30.69 4.23 11.92
CA GLY A 8 30.20 5.47 12.52
C GLY A 8 29.42 6.34 11.53
N SER A 9 29.90 6.47 10.29
CA SER A 9 29.21 7.24 9.26
C SER A 9 27.92 6.58 8.81
N GLU A 10 27.85 5.25 8.76
CA GLU A 10 26.62 4.53 8.45
C GLU A 10 25.54 4.70 9.50
N MET A 11 25.86 4.68 10.79
CA MET A 11 24.92 5.00 11.86
C MET A 11 24.42 6.43 11.75
N CYS A 12 25.31 7.41 11.66
CA CYS A 12 24.96 8.83 11.55
C CYS A 12 24.19 9.14 10.25
N ILE A 13 24.52 8.48 9.15
CA ILE A 13 23.80 8.66 7.89
C ILE A 13 22.38 8.10 7.99
N ARG A 14 22.19 6.93 8.59
CA ARG A 14 20.88 6.32 8.74
C ARG A 14 19.95 7.09 9.68
N ASP A 15 20.49 7.64 10.76
CA ASP A 15 19.72 8.44 11.72
C ASP A 15 19.31 9.78 11.12
N SER A 16 20.20 10.41 10.35
CA SER A 16 20.00 11.74 9.79
C SER A 16 19.47 11.72 8.35
N TYR A 17 19.74 10.63 7.60
CA TYR A 17 19.38 10.49 6.18
C TYR A 17 18.87 9.07 5.89
N PRO A 18 17.65 8.73 6.31
CA PRO A 18 17.11 7.37 6.22
C PRO A 18 16.74 6.94 4.78
N VAL A 19 17.01 7.77 3.78
CA VAL A 19 16.75 7.50 2.36
C VAL A 19 17.94 6.80 1.75
N GLY A 20 17.72 5.59 1.23
CA GLY A 20 18.68 4.84 0.44
C GLY A 20 18.29 4.76 -1.04
N PHE A 21 19.27 4.40 -1.88
CA PHE A 21 19.08 4.27 -3.32
C PHE A 21 19.81 3.04 -3.86
N SER A 22 19.16 2.31 -4.78
CA SER A 22 19.68 1.07 -5.36
C SER A 22 20.89 1.27 -6.30
N GLY A 23 21.22 2.51 -6.64
CA GLY A 23 22.12 2.82 -7.75
C GLY A 23 21.41 2.74 -9.11
N ASP A 24 22.11 3.19 -10.17
CA ASP A 24 21.62 3.17 -11.53
C ASP A 24 21.43 1.72 -12.02
N THR A 25 20.21 1.37 -12.40
CA THR A 25 19.84 0.02 -12.79
C THR A 25 19.71 -0.14 -14.29
N HIS A 26 20.04 -1.32 -14.80
CA HIS A 26 19.82 -1.65 -16.20
C HIS A 26 18.33 -1.90 -16.47
N ILE A 27 17.88 -1.57 -17.68
CA ILE A 27 16.51 -1.84 -18.14
C ILE A 27 16.43 -3.32 -18.56
N THR A 28 16.35 -4.23 -17.59
CA THR A 28 16.29 -5.68 -17.83
C THR A 28 15.38 -6.38 -16.82
N TRP A 29 14.90 -7.56 -17.18
CA TRP A 29 14.06 -8.40 -16.31
C TRP A 29 14.84 -8.89 -15.09
N GLU A 30 16.11 -9.20 -15.23
CA GLU A 30 16.99 -9.59 -14.13
C GLU A 30 17.15 -8.45 -13.09
N SER A 31 17.25 -7.22 -13.57
CA SER A 31 17.26 -6.05 -12.68
C SER A 31 15.93 -5.88 -11.95
N LEU A 32 14.80 -6.08 -12.63
CA LEU A 32 13.50 -6.04 -11.99
C LEU A 32 13.36 -7.15 -10.94
N ASP A 33 13.79 -8.38 -11.25
CA ASP A 33 13.68 -9.51 -10.33
C ASP A 33 14.49 -9.31 -9.04
N PHE A 34 15.60 -8.59 -9.11
CA PHE A 34 16.39 -8.27 -7.93
C PHE A 34 15.79 -7.15 -7.05
N GLN A 35 14.98 -6.24 -7.60
CA GLN A 35 14.51 -5.05 -6.87
C GLN A 35 13.60 -5.34 -5.66
N PRO A 36 12.64 -6.29 -5.69
CA PRO A 36 11.82 -6.58 -4.51
C PRO A 36 12.65 -7.06 -3.32
N TYR A 37 13.57 -7.99 -3.57
CA TYR A 37 14.50 -8.50 -2.57
C TYR A 37 15.39 -7.38 -2.01
N PHE A 38 15.98 -6.56 -2.89
CA PHE A 38 16.87 -5.47 -2.48
C PHE A 38 16.10 -4.41 -1.67
N THR A 39 14.89 -4.05 -2.11
CA THR A 39 14.03 -3.08 -1.42
C THR A 39 13.63 -3.57 -0.02
N SER A 40 13.24 -4.84 0.11
CA SER A 40 12.81 -5.37 1.39
C SER A 40 13.98 -5.56 2.37
N THR A 41 15.14 -6.04 1.88
CA THR A 41 16.32 -6.28 2.73
C THR A 41 17.06 -5.01 3.12
N ALA A 42 16.87 -3.89 2.41
CA ALA A 42 17.37 -2.58 2.83
C ALA A 42 16.87 -2.19 4.24
N SER A 43 15.68 -2.66 4.61
CA SER A 43 15.11 -2.48 5.95
C SER A 43 15.95 -3.14 7.05
N ASN A 44 16.70 -4.21 6.77
CA ASN A 44 17.56 -4.89 7.75
C ASN A 44 18.70 -4.01 8.27
N ILE A 45 19.09 -3.03 7.48
CA ILE A 45 20.18 -2.10 7.82
C ILE A 45 19.67 -0.67 8.08
N GLY A 46 18.36 -0.50 8.29
CA GLY A 46 17.73 0.76 8.67
C GLY A 46 17.36 1.69 7.52
N TYR A 47 17.52 1.28 6.26
CA TYR A 47 17.06 2.06 5.10
C TYR A 47 15.58 1.76 4.78
N GLY A 48 14.68 2.15 5.66
CA GLY A 48 13.23 1.97 5.47
C GLY A 48 12.64 2.80 4.31
N TRP A 49 13.32 3.88 3.91
CA TRP A 49 12.99 4.71 2.76
C TRP A 49 13.94 4.41 1.58
N TRP A 50 13.71 3.25 0.97
CA TRP A 50 14.50 2.77 -0.16
C TRP A 50 13.91 3.25 -1.47
N SER A 51 14.76 3.81 -2.36
CA SER A 51 14.42 4.21 -3.72
C SER A 51 15.10 3.29 -4.72
N HIS A 52 14.41 2.97 -5.80
CA HIS A 52 14.99 2.33 -6.98
C HIS A 52 14.52 3.05 -8.26
N ASP A 53 15.20 2.82 -9.38
CA ASP A 53 14.85 3.42 -10.67
C ASP A 53 13.70 2.64 -11.29
N ILE A 54 12.46 3.12 -11.07
CA ILE A 54 11.26 2.47 -11.60
C ILE A 54 11.26 2.53 -13.13
N GLY A 55 11.32 1.35 -13.75
CA GLY A 55 11.47 1.17 -15.19
C GLY A 55 12.89 1.02 -15.67
N GLY A 56 13.88 1.03 -14.77
CA GLY A 56 15.30 0.97 -15.06
C GLY A 56 15.88 2.28 -15.58
N HIS A 57 17.17 2.54 -15.29
CA HIS A 57 17.83 3.82 -15.59
C HIS A 57 18.47 3.85 -16.99
N MET A 58 19.30 2.86 -17.30
CA MET A 58 20.15 2.86 -18.50
C MET A 58 20.41 1.45 -19.05
N PHE A 59 21.14 1.35 -20.12
CA PHE A 59 21.59 0.10 -20.76
C PHE A 59 20.48 -0.95 -20.88
N GLY A 60 19.94 -1.07 -22.05
CA GLY A 60 18.85 -1.97 -22.37
C GLY A 60 18.04 -1.40 -23.52
N TYR A 61 16.92 -1.98 -23.75
CA TYR A 61 15.96 -1.48 -24.72
C TYR A 61 14.59 -1.40 -24.08
N ARG A 62 13.80 -0.55 -24.64
CA ARG A 62 12.44 -0.35 -24.21
C ARG A 62 11.68 -1.67 -24.28
N ASP A 63 11.14 -2.08 -23.15
CA ASP A 63 10.21 -3.18 -22.99
C ASP A 63 8.97 -2.66 -22.27
N ASP A 64 7.85 -2.65 -22.96
CA ASP A 64 6.61 -2.07 -22.47
C ASP A 64 6.06 -2.89 -21.29
N GLU A 65 6.14 -4.23 -21.34
CA GLU A 65 5.69 -5.10 -20.25
C GLU A 65 6.58 -4.95 -19.01
N LEU A 66 7.89 -4.97 -19.20
CA LEU A 66 8.86 -4.74 -18.11
C LEU A 66 8.56 -3.45 -17.37
N THR A 67 8.29 -2.37 -18.11
CA THR A 67 7.97 -1.07 -17.50
C THR A 67 6.68 -1.13 -16.70
N ALA A 68 5.63 -1.78 -17.23
CA ALA A 68 4.37 -1.95 -16.51
C ALA A 68 4.58 -2.70 -15.19
N ARG A 69 5.30 -3.83 -15.21
CA ARG A 69 5.61 -4.63 -14.01
C ARG A 69 6.45 -3.84 -13.00
N TRP A 70 7.40 -3.06 -13.48
CA TRP A 70 8.22 -2.22 -12.60
C TRP A 70 7.41 -1.08 -11.94
N VAL A 71 6.47 -0.48 -12.67
CA VAL A 71 5.56 0.53 -12.09
C VAL A 71 4.62 -0.11 -11.06
N GLN A 72 4.13 -1.33 -11.31
CA GLN A 72 3.34 -2.07 -10.33
C GLN A 72 4.12 -2.28 -9.02
N LEU A 73 5.36 -2.76 -9.10
CA LEU A 73 6.27 -2.85 -7.95
C LEU A 73 6.49 -1.47 -7.29
N GLY A 74 6.74 -0.44 -8.10
CA GLY A 74 7.04 0.91 -7.62
C GLY A 74 5.92 1.52 -6.77
N VAL A 75 4.67 1.23 -7.09
CA VAL A 75 3.51 1.70 -6.32
C VAL A 75 3.49 1.10 -4.91
N PHE A 76 3.99 -0.12 -4.75
CA PHE A 76 4.13 -0.80 -3.47
C PHE A 76 5.58 -0.79 -2.95
N SER A 77 6.34 0.22 -3.31
CA SER A 77 7.68 0.51 -2.77
C SER A 77 7.64 1.72 -1.84
N PRO A 78 8.63 1.92 -0.96
CA PRO A 78 8.66 3.09 -0.09
C PRO A 78 8.66 4.39 -0.88
N MET A 79 9.50 4.51 -1.89
CA MET A 79 9.55 5.67 -2.77
C MET A 79 9.08 5.30 -4.18
N ASN A 80 8.15 6.09 -4.71
CA ASN A 80 7.64 5.93 -6.07
C ASN A 80 8.23 7.01 -6.98
N ARG A 81 9.37 6.69 -7.63
CA ARG A 81 10.11 7.61 -8.50
C ARG A 81 10.35 6.97 -9.85
N LEU A 82 9.66 7.44 -10.88
CA LEU A 82 9.98 7.11 -12.27
C LEU A 82 11.29 7.82 -12.64
N HIS A 83 12.30 7.08 -13.09
CA HIS A 83 13.61 7.62 -13.40
C HIS A 83 14.23 6.99 -14.63
N SER A 84 15.02 7.77 -15.36
CA SER A 84 15.79 7.34 -16.53
C SER A 84 16.94 8.29 -16.78
N THR A 85 17.84 7.90 -17.69
CA THR A 85 18.80 8.83 -18.31
C THR A 85 18.06 9.94 -19.05
N ASP A 86 18.76 11.01 -19.42
CA ASP A 86 18.26 12.12 -20.22
C ASP A 86 17.92 11.76 -21.68
N ASN A 87 18.12 10.49 -22.06
CA ASN A 87 17.81 9.99 -23.39
C ASN A 87 16.27 10.02 -23.64
N PRO A 88 15.79 10.74 -24.67
CA PRO A 88 14.35 10.83 -24.97
C PRO A 88 13.66 9.50 -25.24
N PHE A 89 14.42 8.47 -25.66
CA PHE A 89 13.87 7.11 -25.89
C PHE A 89 13.65 6.31 -24.60
N ASN A 90 14.24 6.74 -23.47
CA ASN A 90 14.09 6.09 -22.17
C ASN A 90 13.03 6.75 -21.27
N GLY A 91 12.28 7.72 -21.77
CA GLY A 91 11.26 8.40 -20.97
C GLY A 91 10.21 7.45 -20.40
N LYS A 92 9.80 7.69 -19.17
CA LYS A 92 8.89 6.83 -18.38
C LYS A 92 7.46 7.37 -18.30
N GLU A 93 7.14 8.39 -19.06
CA GLU A 93 5.80 8.96 -19.07
C GLU A 93 4.79 7.95 -19.67
N PRO A 94 3.63 7.74 -19.05
CA PRO A 94 2.67 6.71 -19.47
C PRO A 94 2.28 6.76 -20.95
N TRP A 95 2.11 7.97 -21.50
CA TRP A 95 1.73 8.17 -22.90
C TRP A 95 2.80 7.85 -23.96
N LYS A 96 4.01 7.50 -23.52
CA LYS A 96 5.08 7.02 -24.41
C LYS A 96 4.98 5.52 -24.71
N TYR A 97 4.14 4.79 -24.03
CA TYR A 97 3.98 3.35 -24.13
C TYR A 97 2.74 2.97 -24.95
N ASN A 98 2.57 1.67 -25.20
CA ASN A 98 1.34 1.19 -25.84
C ASN A 98 0.11 1.41 -24.93
N GLN A 99 -1.09 1.38 -25.50
CA GLN A 99 -2.33 1.71 -24.80
C GLN A 99 -2.59 0.83 -23.56
N ILE A 100 -2.19 -0.44 -23.59
CA ILE A 100 -2.37 -1.36 -22.44
C ILE A 100 -1.48 -0.88 -21.28
N VAL A 101 -0.20 -0.69 -21.56
CA VAL A 101 0.77 -0.28 -20.55
C VAL A 101 0.49 1.13 -20.03
N GLU A 102 0.09 2.06 -20.90
CA GLU A 102 -0.38 3.39 -20.49
C GLU A 102 -1.54 3.27 -19.49
N THR A 103 -2.51 2.40 -19.75
CA THR A 103 -3.67 2.17 -18.87
C THR A 103 -3.21 1.59 -17.52
N VAL A 104 -2.34 0.58 -17.54
CA VAL A 104 -1.78 -0.03 -16.32
C VAL A 104 -1.05 1.02 -15.49
N MET A 105 -0.13 1.75 -16.10
CA MET A 105 0.64 2.79 -15.41
C MET A 105 -0.26 3.86 -14.78
N LYS A 106 -1.24 4.38 -15.53
CA LYS A 106 -2.20 5.37 -15.02
C LYS A 106 -2.99 4.85 -13.83
N ASN A 107 -3.47 3.61 -13.89
CA ASN A 107 -4.26 3.02 -12.80
C ASN A 107 -3.41 2.81 -11.55
N PHE A 108 -2.20 2.30 -11.68
CA PHE A 108 -1.30 2.07 -10.55
C PHE A 108 -0.77 3.38 -9.95
N LEU A 109 -0.38 4.36 -10.76
CA LEU A 109 0.02 5.67 -10.26
C LEU A 109 -1.12 6.39 -9.52
N LYS A 110 -2.36 6.27 -10.03
CA LYS A 110 -3.55 6.76 -9.33
C LYS A 110 -3.75 6.02 -7.99
N LEU A 111 -3.56 4.70 -7.96
CA LEU A 111 -3.61 3.92 -6.73
C LEU A 111 -2.57 4.41 -5.71
N ARG A 112 -1.36 4.79 -6.14
CA ARG A 112 -0.35 5.35 -5.24
C ARG A 112 -0.85 6.61 -4.53
N HIS A 113 -1.53 7.52 -5.23
CA HIS A 113 -2.14 8.69 -4.61
C HIS A 113 -3.28 8.33 -3.66
N LYS A 114 -4.09 7.33 -4.01
CA LYS A 114 -5.13 6.83 -3.09
C LYS A 114 -4.54 6.24 -1.81
N LEU A 115 -3.38 5.62 -1.88
CA LEU A 115 -2.71 5.02 -0.72
C LEU A 115 -2.06 6.04 0.24
N VAL A 116 -1.99 7.34 -0.09
CA VAL A 116 -1.29 8.34 0.72
C VAL A 116 -1.70 8.33 2.19
N PRO A 117 -2.99 8.26 2.60
CA PRO A 117 -3.37 8.18 4.01
C PRO A 117 -2.77 6.96 4.74
N TYR A 118 -2.80 5.82 4.07
CA TYR A 118 -2.17 4.59 4.58
C TYR A 118 -0.65 4.73 4.69
N LEU A 119 0.00 5.22 3.63
CA LEU A 119 1.45 5.40 3.57
C LEU A 119 1.96 6.39 4.61
N TYR A 120 1.25 7.51 4.79
CA TYR A 120 1.60 8.50 5.78
C TYR A 120 1.56 7.90 7.20
N THR A 121 0.50 7.18 7.53
CA THR A 121 0.37 6.47 8.81
C THR A 121 1.51 5.47 9.02
N MET A 122 1.87 4.70 7.98
CA MET A 122 3.01 3.77 8.06
C MET A 122 4.36 4.48 8.19
N ASN A 123 4.51 5.67 7.58
CA ASN A 123 5.68 6.51 7.76
C ASN A 123 5.82 7.00 9.21
N ARG A 124 4.72 7.48 9.81
CA ARG A 124 4.70 7.84 11.22
C ARG A 124 5.10 6.65 12.11
N ARG A 125 4.57 5.45 11.83
CA ARG A 125 4.97 4.22 12.51
C ARG A 125 6.48 3.96 12.37
N ALA A 126 7.03 4.13 11.18
CA ALA A 126 8.47 3.97 10.96
C ALA A 126 9.30 4.96 11.77
N SER A 127 8.87 6.22 11.84
CA SER A 127 9.53 7.27 12.63
C SER A 127 9.45 7.03 14.15
N ARG A 128 8.30 6.56 14.66
CA ARG A 128 8.07 6.45 16.11
C ARG A 128 8.47 5.09 16.68
N GLU A 129 8.36 4.03 15.90
CA GLU A 129 8.53 2.65 16.34
C GLU A 129 9.74 1.96 15.69
N GLY A 130 10.38 2.61 14.70
CA GLY A 130 11.49 2.02 13.94
C GLY A 130 11.06 0.88 13.00
N LEU A 131 9.76 0.76 12.71
CA LEU A 131 9.21 -0.31 11.88
C LEU A 131 8.97 0.17 10.44
N PRO A 132 9.80 -0.25 9.48
CA PRO A 132 9.72 0.23 8.10
C PRO A 132 8.42 -0.19 7.40
N LEU A 133 8.05 0.57 6.35
CA LEU A 133 6.89 0.27 5.51
C LEU A 133 7.02 -1.08 4.82
N VAL A 134 8.19 -1.38 4.26
CA VAL A 134 8.49 -2.65 3.59
C VAL A 134 9.31 -3.53 4.50
N GLN A 135 8.83 -4.74 4.76
CA GLN A 135 9.47 -5.70 5.66
C GLN A 135 9.56 -7.07 4.97
N PRO A 136 10.75 -7.71 4.96
CA PRO A 136 10.87 -9.09 4.49
C PRO A 136 9.92 -10.03 5.22
N MET A 137 9.49 -11.11 4.58
CA MET A 137 8.53 -12.05 5.16
C MET A 137 9.00 -12.64 6.50
N TYR A 138 10.30 -12.82 6.71
CA TYR A 138 10.86 -13.39 7.95
C TYR A 138 10.79 -12.44 9.16
N TYR A 139 10.41 -11.16 9.00
CA TYR A 139 10.26 -10.25 10.15
C TYR A 139 9.17 -10.71 11.12
N LEU A 140 8.07 -11.26 10.61
CA LEU A 140 6.97 -11.74 11.45
C LEU A 140 7.04 -13.25 11.77
N GLU A 141 7.73 -14.02 10.95
CA GLU A 141 7.85 -15.47 11.10
C GLU A 141 9.32 -15.93 10.89
N PRO A 142 10.28 -15.47 11.73
CA PRO A 142 11.71 -15.71 11.51
C PRO A 142 12.11 -17.20 11.61
N GLU A 143 11.33 -18.02 12.31
CA GLU A 143 11.58 -19.45 12.47
C GLU A 143 11.08 -20.31 11.31
N ARG A 144 10.44 -19.67 10.30
CA ARG A 144 9.89 -20.41 9.16
C ARG A 144 10.82 -20.34 7.96
N GLU A 145 11.30 -21.48 7.50
CA GLU A 145 12.15 -21.59 6.31
C GLU A 145 11.46 -21.05 5.05
N GLU A 146 10.15 -21.26 4.92
CA GLU A 146 9.37 -20.85 3.77
C GLU A 146 9.41 -19.33 3.52
N THR A 147 9.62 -18.53 4.58
CA THR A 147 9.73 -17.07 4.46
C THR A 147 11.03 -16.61 3.79
N TYR A 148 12.07 -17.43 3.85
CA TYR A 148 13.37 -17.20 3.20
C TYR A 148 13.42 -17.74 1.77
N GLU A 149 12.48 -18.61 1.39
CA GLU A 149 12.41 -19.21 0.05
C GLU A 149 11.61 -18.34 -0.95
N VAL A 150 11.03 -17.24 -0.48
CA VAL A 150 10.26 -16.27 -1.27
C VAL A 150 10.83 -14.86 -1.12
N PRO A 151 12.08 -14.62 -1.55
CA PRO A 151 12.80 -13.38 -1.28
C PRO A 151 12.12 -12.14 -1.84
N ASN A 152 11.32 -12.29 -2.89
CA ASN A 152 10.59 -11.20 -3.54
C ASN A 152 9.25 -10.86 -2.87
N ASN A 153 8.82 -11.66 -1.88
CA ASN A 153 7.62 -11.33 -1.11
C ASN A 153 7.99 -10.42 0.06
N TYR A 154 7.10 -9.52 0.41
CA TYR A 154 7.29 -8.62 1.55
C TYR A 154 5.95 -8.13 2.12
N TYR A 155 5.96 -7.77 3.40
CA TYR A 155 4.88 -7.02 4.01
C TYR A 155 4.98 -5.55 3.61
N PHE A 156 3.83 -4.95 3.33
CA PHE A 156 3.69 -3.54 3.00
C PHE A 156 2.80 -2.86 4.05
N GLY A 157 3.43 -2.28 5.04
CA GLY A 157 2.77 -1.82 6.26
C GLY A 157 2.25 -2.98 7.11
N THR A 158 1.12 -2.73 7.80
CA THR A 158 0.52 -3.69 8.73
C THR A 158 -0.52 -4.61 8.10
N GLU A 159 -1.14 -4.17 6.98
CA GLU A 159 -2.34 -4.79 6.44
C GLU A 159 -2.12 -5.62 5.18
N MET A 160 -1.04 -5.36 4.46
CA MET A 160 -0.84 -5.91 3.12
C MET A 160 0.43 -6.76 3.02
N MET A 161 0.40 -7.72 2.12
CA MET A 161 1.54 -8.48 1.64
C MET A 161 1.59 -8.40 0.12
N VAL A 162 2.78 -8.22 -0.43
CA VAL A 162 3.00 -8.00 -1.86
C VAL A 162 3.90 -9.09 -2.41
N SER A 163 3.53 -9.62 -3.57
CA SER A 163 4.31 -10.61 -4.32
C SER A 163 4.47 -10.11 -5.75
N PRO A 164 5.47 -9.29 -6.04
CA PRO A 164 5.67 -8.74 -7.37
C PRO A 164 5.86 -9.80 -8.44
N ILE A 165 5.33 -9.55 -9.63
CA ILE A 165 5.61 -10.36 -10.80
C ILE A 165 6.84 -9.79 -11.49
N THR A 166 7.87 -10.59 -11.58
CA THR A 166 9.18 -10.24 -12.15
C THR A 166 9.51 -11.02 -13.42
N ASP A 167 8.59 -11.85 -13.87
CA ASP A 167 8.68 -12.64 -15.11
C ASP A 167 7.74 -12.11 -16.19
N LYS A 168 8.07 -12.43 -17.44
CA LYS A 168 7.23 -12.12 -18.61
C LYS A 168 5.94 -12.93 -18.60
N LEU A 169 4.92 -12.34 -19.21
CA LEU A 169 3.70 -13.09 -19.53
C LEU A 169 4.00 -14.29 -20.43
N ASP A 170 3.45 -15.42 -20.08
CA ASP A 170 3.39 -16.55 -20.98
C ASP A 170 2.56 -16.17 -22.23
N PRO A 171 3.11 -16.30 -23.43
CA PRO A 171 2.46 -15.81 -24.65
C PRO A 171 1.18 -16.56 -25.02
N VAL A 172 0.96 -17.76 -24.45
CA VAL A 172 -0.23 -18.57 -24.73
C VAL A 172 -1.36 -18.26 -23.77
N THR A 173 -1.04 -18.15 -22.48
CA THR A 173 -2.04 -17.92 -21.42
C THR A 173 -2.28 -16.44 -21.14
N GLY A 174 -1.32 -15.57 -21.47
CA GLY A 174 -1.36 -14.15 -21.12
C GLY A 174 -1.20 -13.88 -19.61
N LEU A 175 -0.62 -14.84 -18.87
CA LEU A 175 -0.44 -14.77 -17.43
C LEU A 175 1.04 -14.87 -17.05
N ALA A 176 1.42 -14.20 -15.97
CA ALA A 176 2.70 -14.39 -15.30
C ALA A 176 2.47 -14.66 -13.81
N GLY A 177 3.36 -15.43 -13.19
CA GLY A 177 3.21 -15.92 -11.83
C GLY A 177 4.20 -15.30 -10.86
N ALA A 178 3.82 -15.24 -9.59
CA ALA A 178 4.72 -14.96 -8.48
C ALA A 178 4.63 -16.07 -7.44
N LYS A 179 5.78 -16.64 -7.04
CA LYS A 179 5.85 -17.57 -5.92
C LYS A 179 5.57 -16.81 -4.64
N THR A 180 4.61 -17.30 -3.87
CA THR A 180 4.09 -16.59 -2.71
C THR A 180 4.00 -17.53 -1.52
N TRP A 181 4.59 -17.18 -0.39
CA TRP A 181 4.25 -17.74 0.92
C TRP A 181 3.07 -16.96 1.49
N ILE A 182 1.95 -17.63 1.72
CA ILE A 182 0.79 -17.01 2.39
C ILE A 182 0.81 -17.45 3.86
N PRO A 183 1.04 -16.53 4.83
CA PRO A 183 1.04 -16.85 6.25
C PRO A 183 -0.30 -17.40 6.75
N GLN A 184 -0.34 -17.98 7.95
CA GLN A 184 -1.56 -18.54 8.53
C GLN A 184 -2.72 -17.53 8.58
N GLY A 185 -3.95 -18.00 8.36
CA GLY A 185 -5.17 -17.21 8.34
C GLY A 185 -5.82 -17.15 6.96
N ILE A 186 -6.75 -16.24 6.80
CA ILE A 186 -7.39 -15.96 5.51
C ILE A 186 -6.84 -14.64 4.97
N TRP A 187 -6.50 -14.66 3.68
CA TRP A 187 -5.98 -13.50 2.95
C TRP A 187 -6.86 -13.21 1.74
N TYR A 188 -7.08 -11.96 1.45
CA TYR A 188 -7.94 -11.52 0.36
C TYR A 188 -7.12 -10.76 -0.68
N ASP A 189 -7.35 -11.04 -1.95
CA ASP A 189 -6.75 -10.26 -3.03
C ASP A 189 -7.27 -8.82 -3.01
N PHE A 190 -6.36 -7.86 -2.97
CA PHE A 190 -6.68 -6.43 -2.92
C PHE A 190 -7.45 -5.95 -4.17
N PHE A 191 -7.16 -6.54 -5.33
CA PHE A 191 -7.73 -6.09 -6.60
C PHE A 191 -9.07 -6.73 -6.94
N ASN A 192 -9.31 -7.98 -6.54
CA ASN A 192 -10.49 -8.73 -6.95
C ASN A 192 -11.23 -9.45 -5.81
N GLY A 193 -10.77 -9.30 -4.57
CA GLY A 193 -11.44 -9.85 -3.38
C GLY A 193 -11.35 -11.37 -3.22
N ARG A 194 -10.63 -12.11 -4.09
CA ARG A 194 -10.49 -13.56 -3.96
C ARG A 194 -9.85 -13.95 -2.63
N ALA A 195 -10.48 -14.89 -1.90
CA ALA A 195 -9.97 -15.39 -0.64
C ALA A 195 -8.96 -16.53 -0.84
N TYR A 196 -7.89 -16.52 -0.05
CA TYR A 196 -6.86 -17.55 0.00
C TYR A 196 -6.69 -18.04 1.43
N LYS A 197 -6.70 -19.36 1.61
CA LYS A 197 -6.32 -19.97 2.89
C LYS A 197 -4.79 -20.01 2.96
N GLY A 198 -4.24 -19.43 4.02
CA GLY A 198 -2.81 -19.37 4.26
C GLY A 198 -2.21 -20.67 4.84
N GLY A 199 -0.93 -20.57 5.28
CA GLY A 199 -0.11 -21.67 5.76
C GLY A 199 0.48 -22.52 4.62
N ARG A 200 0.69 -21.91 3.43
CA ARG A 200 1.20 -22.64 2.26
C ARG A 200 1.89 -21.74 1.25
N LYS A 201 2.78 -22.30 0.47
CA LYS A 201 3.32 -21.69 -0.76
C LYS A 201 2.35 -21.93 -1.91
N VAL A 202 2.16 -20.92 -2.75
CA VAL A 202 1.32 -20.95 -3.96
C VAL A 202 1.95 -20.11 -5.06
N ASP A 203 1.68 -20.46 -6.31
CA ASP A 203 1.96 -19.60 -7.45
C ASP A 203 0.71 -18.78 -7.76
N LEU A 204 0.80 -17.46 -7.63
CA LEU A 204 -0.28 -16.53 -7.92
C LEU A 204 -0.10 -15.96 -9.33
N TRP A 205 -1.01 -16.29 -10.22
CA TRP A 205 -0.98 -15.89 -11.63
C TRP A 205 -1.88 -14.69 -11.88
N ARG A 206 -1.36 -13.69 -12.62
CA ARG A 206 -2.11 -12.48 -13.01
C ARG A 206 -1.77 -12.11 -14.45
N ASP A 207 -2.74 -11.46 -15.09
CA ASP A 207 -2.51 -10.75 -16.36
C ASP A 207 -1.68 -9.47 -16.13
N ILE A 208 -1.55 -8.64 -17.15
CA ILE A 208 -0.78 -7.39 -17.07
C ILE A 208 -1.46 -6.32 -16.21
N TYR A 209 -2.78 -6.41 -15.98
CA TYR A 209 -3.53 -5.37 -15.28
C TYR A 209 -3.46 -5.47 -13.76
N GLU A 210 -3.02 -6.59 -13.22
CA GLU A 210 -2.97 -6.84 -11.78
C GLU A 210 -1.61 -7.43 -11.35
N MET A 211 -1.31 -7.29 -10.08
CA MET A 211 -0.19 -7.89 -9.39
C MET A 211 -0.71 -8.51 -8.08
N PRO A 212 -0.16 -9.64 -7.60
CA PRO A 212 -0.57 -10.20 -6.32
C PRO A 212 -0.27 -9.25 -5.15
N VAL A 213 -1.34 -8.70 -4.57
CA VAL A 213 -1.34 -7.97 -3.30
C VAL A 213 -2.42 -8.58 -2.44
N LEU A 214 -2.04 -9.13 -1.31
CA LEU A 214 -2.96 -9.82 -0.42
C LEU A 214 -3.15 -9.03 0.87
N VAL A 215 -4.38 -8.99 1.34
CA VAL A 215 -4.80 -8.27 2.56
C VAL A 215 -5.25 -9.29 3.60
N ARG A 216 -4.77 -9.14 4.82
CA ARG A 216 -5.09 -10.04 5.93
C ARG A 216 -6.57 -9.92 6.34
N GLU A 217 -7.16 -11.01 6.80
CA GLU A 217 -8.49 -10.98 7.43
C GLU A 217 -8.55 -9.99 8.60
N GLY A 218 -9.64 -9.22 8.67
CA GLY A 218 -9.85 -8.19 9.69
C GLY A 218 -9.21 -6.84 9.41
N SER A 219 -8.44 -6.70 8.35
CA SER A 219 -7.76 -5.45 7.98
C SER A 219 -8.69 -4.30 7.67
N ILE A 220 -8.22 -3.10 7.98
CA ILE A 220 -8.84 -1.81 7.66
C ILE A 220 -7.82 -0.97 6.91
N ILE A 221 -8.14 -0.54 5.68
CA ILE A 221 -7.20 0.22 4.85
C ILE A 221 -7.85 1.53 4.42
N PRO A 222 -7.41 2.67 4.99
CA PRO A 222 -7.87 3.99 4.53
C PRO A 222 -7.17 4.40 3.24
N LEU A 223 -7.96 4.93 2.32
CA LEU A 223 -7.53 5.45 1.03
C LEU A 223 -8.13 6.84 0.83
N LYS A 224 -7.45 7.70 0.09
CA LYS A 224 -8.05 8.95 -0.42
C LYS A 224 -9.10 8.58 -1.48
N ASP A 225 -10.34 9.02 -1.33
CA ASP A 225 -11.38 8.84 -2.35
C ASP A 225 -11.20 9.90 -3.44
N MET A 226 -10.77 9.46 -4.61
CA MET A 226 -10.42 10.32 -5.75
C MET A 226 -11.24 9.94 -6.98
N GLU A 227 -11.95 10.89 -7.54
CA GLU A 227 -12.67 10.71 -8.81
C GLU A 227 -11.82 11.06 -10.04
N GLY A 228 -10.83 11.90 -9.92
CA GLY A 228 -9.98 12.38 -11.01
C GLY A 228 -8.49 12.14 -10.79
N TYR A 229 -7.71 13.12 -11.22
CA TYR A 229 -6.29 13.27 -10.88
C TYR A 229 -6.19 14.38 -9.83
N ASP A 230 -5.57 14.07 -8.73
CA ASP A 230 -5.36 14.99 -7.63
C ASP A 230 -3.95 14.76 -7.08
N ASN A 231 -3.13 15.81 -7.09
CA ASN A 231 -1.78 15.81 -6.54
C ASN A 231 -1.69 16.55 -5.20
N SER A 232 -2.84 16.92 -4.62
CA SER A 232 -2.87 17.56 -3.31
C SER A 232 -2.29 16.65 -2.25
N ILE A 233 -1.44 17.21 -1.38
CA ILE A 233 -0.90 16.58 -0.18
C ILE A 233 -1.75 16.87 1.05
N GLU A 234 -2.79 17.69 0.93
CA GLU A 234 -3.70 18.03 2.01
C GLU A 234 -4.45 16.80 2.55
N ASN A 235 -4.77 16.87 3.82
CA ASN A 235 -5.59 15.84 4.47
C ASN A 235 -6.94 15.70 3.77
N PRO A 236 -7.35 14.51 3.35
CA PRO A 236 -8.47 14.35 2.42
C PRO A 236 -9.84 14.63 3.07
N GLU A 237 -10.67 15.40 2.40
CA GLU A 237 -12.07 15.59 2.75
C GLU A 237 -12.92 14.33 2.48
N LYS A 238 -12.45 13.47 1.57
CA LYS A 238 -13.13 12.23 1.19
C LYS A 238 -12.21 11.03 1.39
N LEU A 239 -12.62 10.11 2.24
CA LEU A 239 -11.92 8.88 2.51
C LEU A 239 -12.70 7.67 2.00
N GLU A 240 -11.99 6.75 1.36
CA GLU A 240 -12.45 5.41 1.05
C GLU A 240 -11.79 4.44 2.03
N VAL A 241 -12.57 3.66 2.76
CA VAL A 241 -12.06 2.71 3.74
C VAL A 241 -12.43 1.29 3.32
N LEU A 242 -11.43 0.46 3.09
CA LEU A 242 -11.63 -0.96 2.82
C LEU A 242 -11.67 -1.72 4.15
N VAL A 243 -12.74 -2.46 4.39
CA VAL A 243 -12.95 -3.25 5.61
C VAL A 243 -13.07 -4.73 5.21
N TYR A 244 -12.08 -5.52 5.61
CA TYR A 244 -12.02 -6.94 5.24
C TYR A 244 -12.69 -7.83 6.29
N PRO A 245 -13.34 -8.94 5.90
CA PRO A 245 -14.04 -9.84 6.81
C PRO A 245 -13.10 -10.66 7.71
N GLY A 246 -13.65 -11.55 8.50
CA GLY A 246 -12.91 -12.44 9.41
C GLY A 246 -12.68 -11.80 10.78
N LYS A 247 -11.47 -11.84 11.30
CA LYS A 247 -11.12 -11.40 12.66
C LYS A 247 -11.48 -9.93 12.93
N SER A 248 -11.58 -9.58 14.21
CA SER A 248 -11.58 -8.19 14.65
C SER A 248 -10.27 -7.52 14.27
N GLY A 249 -10.30 -6.23 14.02
CA GLY A 249 -9.15 -5.45 13.60
C GLY A 249 -9.27 -3.99 13.98
N GLU A 250 -8.15 -3.30 13.88
CA GLU A 250 -8.03 -1.88 14.21
C GLU A 250 -7.03 -1.21 13.29
N PHE A 251 -7.30 0.04 12.95
CA PHE A 251 -6.36 0.93 12.27
C PHE A 251 -6.51 2.34 12.82
N VAL A 252 -5.40 2.98 13.14
CA VAL A 252 -5.39 4.39 13.55
C VAL A 252 -4.81 5.22 12.42
N LEU A 253 -5.67 5.99 11.76
CA LEU A 253 -5.25 6.95 10.74
C LEU A 253 -4.59 8.15 11.41
N TRP A 254 -3.38 8.50 10.98
CA TRP A 254 -2.63 9.66 11.44
C TRP A 254 -2.53 10.71 10.33
N GLU A 255 -2.71 11.97 10.72
CA GLU A 255 -2.63 13.14 9.84
C GLU A 255 -2.02 14.31 10.62
N ASP A 256 -1.38 15.25 9.94
CA ASP A 256 -0.78 16.43 10.57
C ASP A 256 -0.91 17.69 9.70
N GLY A 257 -0.35 18.81 10.18
CA GLY A 257 -0.33 20.08 9.47
C GLY A 257 0.63 20.15 8.27
N GLY A 258 1.59 19.23 8.20
CA GLY A 258 2.33 18.87 6.98
C GLY A 258 3.65 19.54 6.71
N ASP A 259 4.00 20.70 7.29
CA ASP A 259 5.11 21.50 6.75
C ASP A 259 6.34 21.65 7.67
N THR A 260 6.23 21.37 8.95
CA THR A 260 7.33 21.58 9.90
C THR A 260 7.55 20.37 10.81
N PRO A 261 8.77 20.23 11.41
CA PRO A 261 9.02 19.19 12.41
C PRO A 261 8.08 19.29 13.62
N GLU A 262 7.68 20.51 13.99
CA GLU A 262 6.75 20.78 15.09
C GLU A 262 5.36 20.20 14.79
N ASP A 263 4.95 20.12 13.53
CA ASP A 263 3.67 19.54 13.14
C ASP A 263 3.57 18.06 13.49
N LEU A 264 4.69 17.33 13.45
CA LEU A 264 4.74 15.93 13.83
C LEU A 264 4.50 15.67 15.34
N ASP A 265 4.84 16.63 16.17
CA ASP A 265 4.78 16.49 17.63
C ASP A 265 3.58 17.21 18.27
N GLU A 266 3.13 18.33 17.69
CA GLU A 266 2.11 19.20 18.27
C GLU A 266 0.85 19.32 17.40
N ASN A 267 0.99 19.31 16.07
CA ASN A 267 -0.10 19.56 15.12
C ASN A 267 -0.55 18.30 14.40
N TRP A 268 -0.89 17.27 15.15
CA TRP A 268 -1.38 16.02 14.60
C TRP A 268 -2.82 15.73 15.02
N VAL A 269 -3.49 14.93 14.22
CA VAL A 269 -4.79 14.35 14.52
C VAL A 269 -4.78 12.86 14.22
N SER A 270 -5.49 12.08 15.02
CA SER A 270 -5.67 10.65 14.77
C SER A 270 -7.14 10.28 14.77
N THR A 271 -7.50 9.39 13.88
CA THR A 271 -8.86 8.81 13.79
C THR A 271 -8.76 7.29 13.90
N ARG A 272 -9.28 6.75 14.99
CA ARG A 272 -9.28 5.31 15.23
C ARG A 272 -10.45 4.65 14.52
N MET A 273 -10.17 3.58 13.83
CA MET A 273 -11.15 2.74 13.15
C MET A 273 -11.06 1.33 13.72
N THR A 274 -12.17 0.78 14.16
CA THR A 274 -12.22 -0.57 14.71
C THR A 274 -13.28 -1.41 14.02
N LYS A 275 -12.98 -2.68 13.86
CA LYS A 275 -13.91 -3.68 13.40
C LYS A 275 -13.98 -4.79 14.42
N THR A 276 -15.15 -5.09 14.93
CA THR A 276 -15.41 -6.29 15.72
C THR A 276 -16.27 -7.25 14.92
N ALA A 277 -15.98 -8.54 15.02
CA ALA A 277 -16.74 -9.58 14.37
C ALA A 277 -16.96 -10.73 15.37
N ASP A 278 -18.21 -11.09 15.58
CA ASP A 278 -18.63 -12.19 16.44
C ASP A 278 -19.78 -12.98 15.77
N GLU A 279 -20.42 -13.89 16.52
CA GLU A 279 -21.56 -14.69 16.07
C GLU A 279 -22.81 -13.85 15.74
N ASN A 280 -22.92 -12.62 16.24
CA ASN A 280 -24.05 -11.71 16.01
C ASN A 280 -23.86 -10.83 14.78
N GLY A 281 -22.62 -10.77 14.23
CA GLY A 281 -22.33 -10.01 13.03
C GLY A 281 -21.02 -9.23 13.09
N THR A 282 -20.96 -8.21 12.24
CA THR A 282 -19.81 -7.30 12.13
C THR A 282 -20.23 -5.88 12.48
N VAL A 283 -19.49 -5.24 13.38
CA VAL A 283 -19.62 -3.82 13.70
C VAL A 283 -18.34 -3.12 13.27
N PHE A 284 -18.47 -2.03 12.53
CA PHE A 284 -17.37 -1.15 12.16
C PHE A 284 -17.61 0.24 12.74
N ILE A 285 -16.64 0.78 13.44
CA ILE A 285 -16.70 2.07 14.12
C ILE A 285 -15.55 2.95 13.63
N VAL A 286 -15.88 4.19 13.32
CA VAL A 286 -14.94 5.29 13.17
C VAL A 286 -15.11 6.18 14.39
N GLU A 287 -14.09 6.31 15.22
CA GLU A 287 -14.14 7.14 16.43
C GLU A 287 -13.94 8.61 16.09
N ALA A 288 -14.41 9.50 16.95
CA ALA A 288 -14.14 10.92 16.83
C ALA A 288 -12.64 11.21 16.78
N ALA A 289 -12.24 12.15 15.91
CA ALA A 289 -10.85 12.54 15.76
C ALA A 289 -10.27 13.10 17.07
N GLN A 290 -9.04 12.70 17.38
CA GLN A 290 -8.32 13.11 18.58
C GLN A 290 -7.07 13.92 18.22
N GLY A 291 -6.70 14.88 19.04
CA GLY A 291 -5.56 15.77 18.83
C GLY A 291 -5.97 17.15 18.32
N ASN A 292 -5.14 17.77 17.50
CA ASN A 292 -5.44 19.08 16.92
C ASN A 292 -6.33 18.95 15.69
N THR A 293 -7.65 18.97 15.88
CA THR A 293 -8.63 18.84 14.80
C THR A 293 -8.61 19.99 13.80
N ALA A 294 -7.89 21.08 14.07
CA ALA A 294 -7.72 22.19 13.13
C ALA A 294 -6.90 21.79 11.88
N VAL A 295 -6.05 20.76 11.99
CA VAL A 295 -5.23 20.29 10.86
C VAL A 295 -5.97 19.29 9.96
N SER A 296 -7.17 18.87 10.33
CA SER A 296 -8.00 17.99 9.52
C SER A 296 -9.24 18.70 8.97
N PRO A 297 -9.85 18.20 7.90
CA PRO A 297 -11.13 18.71 7.42
C PRO A 297 -12.18 18.66 8.52
N GLN A 298 -12.92 19.76 8.70
CA GLN A 298 -14.00 19.86 9.72
C GLN A 298 -15.16 18.92 9.44
N LYS A 299 -15.32 18.51 8.19
CA LYS A 299 -16.31 17.52 7.75
C LYS A 299 -15.64 16.57 6.78
N ARG A 300 -16.03 15.30 6.85
CA ARG A 300 -15.57 14.27 5.94
C ARG A 300 -16.71 13.49 5.32
N SER A 301 -16.51 13.11 4.08
CA SER A 301 -17.33 12.10 3.44
C SER A 301 -16.60 10.76 3.51
N TRP A 302 -17.34 9.73 3.91
CA TRP A 302 -16.81 8.39 4.09
C TRP A 302 -17.44 7.45 3.08
N LYS A 303 -16.61 6.71 2.37
CA LYS A 303 -17.01 5.61 1.50
C LYS A 303 -16.44 4.33 2.06
N ILE A 304 -17.23 3.63 2.82
CA ILE A 304 -16.82 2.41 3.50
C ILE A 304 -17.18 1.21 2.61
N ARG A 305 -16.17 0.44 2.22
CA ARG A 305 -16.32 -0.76 1.40
C ARG A 305 -16.13 -1.99 2.26
N PHE A 306 -17.19 -2.68 2.55
CA PHE A 306 -17.18 -3.96 3.23
C PHE A 306 -16.85 -5.06 2.23
N CYS A 307 -15.55 -5.38 2.09
CA CYS A 307 -15.03 -6.35 1.12
C CYS A 307 -15.51 -7.76 1.48
N ASN A 308 -16.03 -8.51 0.50
CA ASN A 308 -16.60 -9.86 0.70
C ASN A 308 -17.71 -9.95 1.78
N ILE A 309 -18.35 -8.85 2.14
CA ILE A 309 -19.50 -8.79 3.04
C ILE A 309 -20.65 -8.20 2.23
N GLN A 310 -21.61 -9.04 1.83
CA GLN A 310 -22.69 -8.67 0.91
C GLN A 310 -23.91 -8.10 1.63
N ASP A 311 -24.07 -8.42 2.90
CA ASP A 311 -25.20 -7.93 3.68
C ASP A 311 -25.10 -6.43 3.90
N LYS A 312 -26.21 -5.73 3.72
CA LYS A 312 -26.30 -4.32 4.08
C LYS A 312 -26.28 -4.19 5.60
N PRO A 313 -25.65 -3.13 6.15
CA PRO A 313 -25.75 -2.83 7.56
C PRO A 313 -27.22 -2.73 8.00
N GLN A 314 -27.52 -3.31 9.14
CA GLN A 314 -28.85 -3.20 9.75
C GLN A 314 -29.12 -1.78 10.24
N GLU A 315 -28.07 -1.10 10.72
CA GLU A 315 -28.14 0.26 11.21
C GLU A 315 -26.85 1.01 10.88
N VAL A 316 -26.97 2.29 10.60
CA VAL A 316 -25.87 3.25 10.48
C VAL A 316 -26.16 4.40 11.43
N THR A 317 -25.21 4.72 12.29
CA THR A 317 -25.34 5.81 13.27
C THR A 317 -24.21 6.82 13.15
N VAL A 318 -24.51 8.07 13.47
CA VAL A 318 -23.53 9.15 13.67
C VAL A 318 -23.84 9.77 15.03
N ASN A 319 -22.85 9.84 15.93
CA ASN A 319 -23.02 10.31 17.30
C ASN A 319 -24.15 9.59 18.06
N GLY A 320 -24.29 8.29 17.86
CA GLY A 320 -25.32 7.45 18.48
C GLY A 320 -26.75 7.69 17.96
N GLN A 321 -26.93 8.51 16.93
CA GLN A 321 -28.24 8.73 16.30
C GLN A 321 -28.28 8.07 14.92
N VAL A 322 -29.43 7.47 14.59
CA VAL A 322 -29.63 6.81 13.28
C VAL A 322 -29.45 7.81 12.16
N TYR A 323 -28.49 7.51 11.27
CA TYR A 323 -28.17 8.33 10.10
C TYR A 323 -28.97 7.84 8.90
N LYS A 324 -30.01 8.57 8.53
CA LYS A 324 -30.99 8.18 7.50
C LYS A 324 -30.51 8.44 6.06
N ASP A 325 -29.52 9.31 5.90
CA ASP A 325 -29.02 9.75 4.59
C ASP A 325 -27.86 8.89 4.07
N ALA A 326 -27.63 7.72 4.68
CA ALA A 326 -26.65 6.77 4.21
C ALA A 326 -27.04 6.20 2.84
N GLU A 327 -26.15 6.28 1.87
CA GLU A 327 -26.31 5.69 0.55
C GLU A 327 -25.67 4.30 0.53
N PHE A 328 -26.29 3.34 -0.17
CA PHE A 328 -25.81 1.97 -0.26
C PHE A 328 -25.65 1.55 -1.71
N ALA A 329 -24.55 0.88 -2.02
CA ALA A 329 -24.28 0.31 -3.35
C ALA A 329 -23.68 -1.08 -3.22
N GLU A 330 -23.82 -1.89 -4.26
CA GLU A 330 -23.11 -3.17 -4.40
C GLU A 330 -21.67 -2.95 -4.86
N ASP A 331 -20.71 -3.57 -4.19
CA ASP A 331 -19.34 -3.65 -4.65
C ASP A 331 -19.12 -4.92 -5.49
N LYS A 332 -19.33 -4.82 -6.79
CA LYS A 332 -19.12 -5.95 -7.71
C LYS A 332 -17.67 -6.38 -7.81
N LYS A 333 -16.72 -5.47 -7.58
CA LYS A 333 -15.29 -5.73 -7.72
C LYS A 333 -14.75 -6.54 -6.54
N LEU A 334 -15.14 -6.17 -5.31
CA LEU A 334 -14.69 -6.81 -4.08
C LEU A 334 -15.82 -7.65 -3.42
N HIS A 335 -16.87 -7.96 -4.20
CA HIS A 335 -17.97 -8.85 -3.79
C HIS A 335 -18.61 -8.46 -2.46
N GLY A 336 -18.91 -7.18 -2.26
CA GLY A 336 -19.35 -6.66 -0.98
C GLY A 336 -20.36 -5.53 -1.08
N THR A 337 -20.48 -4.77 0.02
CA THR A 337 -21.38 -3.63 0.14
C THR A 337 -20.59 -2.35 0.36
N ILE A 338 -21.02 -1.27 -0.30
CA ILE A 338 -20.50 0.09 -0.12
C ILE A 338 -21.52 0.89 0.68
N VAL A 339 -21.04 1.59 1.70
CA VAL A 339 -21.82 2.58 2.49
C VAL A 339 -21.18 3.94 2.29
N ILE A 340 -21.98 4.94 1.93
CA ILE A 340 -21.50 6.31 1.72
C ILE A 340 -22.19 7.24 2.73
N LEU A 341 -21.38 7.95 3.49
CA LEU A 341 -21.79 8.99 4.43
C LEU A 341 -21.19 10.31 3.97
N LYS A 342 -22.01 11.35 3.85
CA LYS A 342 -21.57 12.67 3.36
C LYS A 342 -21.50 13.68 4.49
N ASP A 343 -20.49 14.52 4.46
CA ASP A 343 -20.35 15.70 5.32
C ASP A 343 -20.48 15.40 6.83
N VAL A 344 -19.96 14.26 7.27
CA VAL A 344 -19.91 13.87 8.70
C VAL A 344 -18.92 14.80 9.42
N PRO A 345 -19.29 15.44 10.54
CA PRO A 345 -18.37 16.25 11.33
C PRO A 345 -17.17 15.43 11.83
N ALA A 346 -16.00 16.07 11.94
CA ALA A 346 -14.76 15.38 12.38
C ALA A 346 -14.79 14.99 13.87
N ASP A 347 -15.64 15.64 14.66
CA ASP A 347 -15.87 15.40 16.08
C ASP A 347 -17.04 14.43 16.35
N ALA A 348 -17.52 13.76 15.30
CA ALA A 348 -18.68 12.88 15.35
C ALA A 348 -18.31 11.42 15.67
#